data_ee416a116c317ecdd277802d82561c71
#
_entry.id   ee416a116c317ecdd277802d82561c71
#
_cell.length_a   1.000
_cell.length_b   1.000
_cell.length_c   1.000
_cell.angle_alpha   90.00
_cell.angle_beta   90.00
_cell.angle_gamma   90.00
#
_symmetry.space_group_name_H-M   'P 1'
#
loop_
_entity.id
_entity.type
_entity.pdbx_description
1 polymer ?
#
loop_
_entity_poly.entity_id
_entity_poly.type
_entity_poly.pdbx_seq_one_letter_code
_entity_poly.pdbx_strand_id
1 'polypeptide(L)'
;QQTVHALTEQVRKGSFVPSAFEVDFRQVSDLDALRFQLDEMHTMRLRGKVDRVDLYQDGPSVYVKIVDYKSGAKDIDFAQLYQGLQVQLVLYMDATAEGLKERYPQKKISPGAMFYYHIDRPLLLAGDRTEQEKEQALLKELQMKGVVNADLHVIEALHHGLEGRSDVIPAGINKDGSLSKTSSALSEDEFALVSSYVRMLIQKTGKQIVDGRID
;
A
#
# COMPACT_ATOMS: atom_id res chain seq x y z
N GLN A 1 -10.75 2.89 -20.47
CA GLN A 1 -11.76 1.84 -20.20
C GLN A 1 -11.14 0.63 -19.48
N GLN A 2 -10.02 0.04 -19.95
CA GLN A 2 -9.37 -1.14 -19.36
C GLN A 2 -8.94 -0.93 -17.90
N THR A 3 -8.32 0.20 -17.59
CA THR A 3 -7.92 0.57 -16.22
C THR A 3 -9.12 0.67 -15.27
N VAL A 4 -10.22 1.30 -15.74
CA VAL A 4 -11.45 1.42 -14.93
C VAL A 4 -12.06 0.05 -14.68
N HIS A 5 -12.07 -0.83 -15.69
CA HIS A 5 -12.56 -2.20 -15.55
C HIS A 5 -11.74 -2.96 -14.51
N ALA A 6 -10.40 -2.96 -14.61
CA ALA A 6 -9.53 -3.63 -13.65
C ALA A 6 -9.70 -3.10 -12.22
N LEU A 7 -9.81 -1.78 -12.03
CA LEU A 7 -10.08 -1.18 -10.72
C LEU A 7 -11.47 -1.57 -10.18
N THR A 8 -12.48 -1.67 -11.05
CA THR A 8 -13.81 -2.13 -10.65
C THR A 8 -13.78 -3.58 -10.18
N GLU A 9 -13.09 -4.45 -10.90
CA GLU A 9 -12.93 -5.86 -10.51
C GLU A 9 -12.18 -6.00 -9.18
N GLN A 10 -11.14 -5.19 -8.95
CA GLN A 10 -10.43 -5.18 -7.66
C GLN A 10 -11.34 -4.80 -6.49
N VAL A 11 -12.26 -3.84 -6.68
CA VAL A 11 -13.22 -3.46 -5.63
C VAL A 11 -14.28 -4.55 -5.44
N ARG A 12 -14.75 -5.17 -6.52
CA ARG A 12 -15.77 -6.24 -6.47
C ARG A 12 -15.28 -7.52 -5.80
N LYS A 13 -14.00 -7.84 -5.98
CA LYS A 13 -13.40 -9.07 -5.46
C LYS A 13 -13.09 -9.02 -3.97
N GLY A 14 -13.25 -7.88 -3.29
CA GLY A 14 -12.92 -7.75 -1.87
C GLY A 14 -13.93 -6.93 -1.08
N SER A 15 -13.67 -6.81 0.21
CA SER A 15 -14.47 -6.04 1.18
C SER A 15 -13.90 -4.64 1.47
N PHE A 16 -12.74 -4.29 0.91
CA PHE A 16 -12.17 -2.96 1.08
C PHE A 16 -12.95 -1.92 0.28
N VAL A 17 -13.50 -0.95 0.98
CA VAL A 17 -14.34 0.11 0.40
C VAL A 17 -13.52 1.38 0.20
N PRO A 18 -13.49 1.96 -1.01
CA PRO A 18 -12.90 3.28 -1.24
C PRO A 18 -13.52 4.33 -0.32
N SER A 19 -12.71 4.96 0.52
CA SER A 19 -13.16 5.83 1.61
C SER A 19 -12.65 7.26 1.48
N ALA A 20 -11.50 7.47 0.85
CA ALA A 20 -10.96 8.79 0.61
C ALA A 20 -10.08 8.81 -0.66
N PHE A 21 -10.08 9.97 -1.33
CA PHE A 21 -9.27 10.22 -2.51
C PHE A 21 -8.51 11.53 -2.34
N GLU A 22 -7.29 11.59 -2.89
CA GLU A 22 -6.48 12.80 -2.91
C GLU A 22 -6.28 13.42 -1.52
N VAL A 23 -6.05 12.59 -0.48
CA VAL A 23 -5.88 13.01 0.91
C VAL A 23 -4.59 13.80 1.06
N ASP A 24 -4.71 15.11 1.20
CA ASP A 24 -3.57 16.02 1.39
C ASP A 24 -3.28 16.18 2.89
N PHE A 25 -2.16 15.64 3.34
CA PHE A 25 -1.74 15.72 4.73
C PHE A 25 -1.37 17.16 5.21
N ARG A 26 -1.30 18.13 4.30
CA ARG A 26 -1.16 19.55 4.68
C ARG A 26 -2.41 20.10 5.35
N GLN A 27 -3.56 19.51 5.05
CA GLN A 27 -4.87 19.91 5.57
C GLN A 27 -5.27 19.17 6.83
N VAL A 28 -4.58 18.06 7.13
CA VAL A 28 -4.76 17.30 8.37
C VAL A 28 -3.80 17.87 9.40
N SER A 29 -4.33 18.40 10.50
CA SER A 29 -3.53 19.00 11.56
C SER A 29 -2.52 18.01 12.14
N ASP A 30 -1.29 18.47 12.28
CA ASP A 30 -0.20 17.91 13.11
C ASP A 30 -0.11 16.39 13.27
N LEU A 31 0.00 15.66 12.14
CA LEU A 31 0.30 14.23 12.20
C LEU A 31 1.75 14.01 12.65
N ASP A 32 1.93 13.35 13.77
CA ASP A 32 3.25 12.96 14.30
C ASP A 32 3.97 11.97 13.38
N ALA A 33 3.23 11.18 12.61
CA ALA A 33 3.78 10.29 11.58
C ALA A 33 4.65 11.03 10.54
N LEU A 34 4.36 12.30 10.28
CA LEU A 34 5.09 13.14 9.31
C LEU A 34 5.97 14.20 9.97
N ARG A 35 6.07 14.19 11.31
CA ARG A 35 6.91 15.10 12.09
C ARG A 35 8.13 14.36 12.63
N PHE A 36 9.31 14.94 12.46
CA PHE A 36 10.59 14.38 12.87
C PHE A 36 11.40 15.41 13.63
N GLN A 37 11.63 15.19 14.94
CA GLN A 37 12.57 15.97 15.70
C GLN A 37 13.99 15.57 15.30
N LEU A 38 14.76 16.50 14.74
CA LEU A 38 16.11 16.27 14.28
C LEU A 38 17.14 16.49 15.39
N ASP A 39 16.98 17.60 16.13
CA ASP A 39 17.75 17.96 17.31
C ASP A 39 16.90 18.88 18.20
N GLU A 40 17.51 19.53 19.22
CA GLU A 40 16.79 20.40 20.16
C GLU A 40 16.12 21.60 19.50
N MET A 41 16.65 22.08 18.36
CA MET A 41 16.20 23.31 17.70
C MET A 41 15.49 23.05 16.37
N HIS A 42 15.69 21.88 15.72
CA HIS A 42 15.22 21.62 14.37
C HIS A 42 14.18 20.51 14.33
N THR A 43 13.03 20.84 13.75
CA THR A 43 11.97 19.86 13.43
C THR A 43 11.74 19.85 11.93
N MET A 44 11.75 18.66 11.34
CA MET A 44 11.40 18.45 9.94
C MET A 44 9.96 17.97 9.85
N ARG A 45 9.20 18.51 8.92
CA ARG A 45 7.85 18.02 8.59
C ARG A 45 7.81 17.60 7.12
N LEU A 46 7.40 16.39 6.90
CA LEU A 46 7.14 15.90 5.54
C LEU A 46 5.73 16.32 5.09
N ARG A 47 5.58 16.44 3.78
CA ARG A 47 4.31 16.75 3.13
C ARG A 47 4.04 15.68 2.09
N GLY A 48 2.78 15.38 1.88
CA GLY A 48 2.40 14.39 0.90
C GLY A 48 0.90 14.36 0.66
N LYS A 49 0.51 13.63 -0.37
CA LYS A 49 -0.86 13.41 -0.77
C LYS A 49 -1.02 11.95 -1.15
N VAL A 50 -1.95 11.25 -0.50
CA VAL A 50 -2.33 9.89 -0.86
C VAL A 50 -3.41 9.95 -1.92
N ASP A 51 -3.23 9.21 -3.02
CA ASP A 51 -4.19 9.24 -4.11
C ASP A 51 -5.50 8.55 -3.75
N ARG A 52 -5.43 7.41 -3.04
CA ARG A 52 -6.63 6.65 -2.62
C ARG A 52 -6.38 5.86 -1.33
N VAL A 53 -7.37 5.94 -0.45
CA VAL A 53 -7.46 5.15 0.79
C VAL A 53 -8.74 4.32 0.77
N ASP A 54 -8.62 3.01 0.93
CA ASP A 54 -9.74 2.10 1.12
C ASP A 54 -9.69 1.53 2.53
N LEU A 55 -10.85 1.31 3.13
CA LEU A 55 -10.99 0.78 4.48
C LEU A 55 -11.80 -0.51 4.48
N TYR A 56 -11.37 -1.45 5.30
CA TYR A 56 -12.15 -2.62 5.68
C TYR A 56 -12.33 -2.63 7.20
N GLN A 57 -13.57 -2.64 7.66
CA GLN A 57 -13.91 -2.67 9.07
C GLN A 57 -14.35 -4.07 9.46
N ASP A 58 -13.68 -4.64 10.45
CA ASP A 58 -14.03 -5.92 11.02
C ASP A 58 -13.96 -5.89 12.55
N GLY A 59 -15.11 -5.95 13.18
CA GLY A 59 -15.24 -5.91 14.63
C GLY A 59 -14.48 -4.74 15.27
N PRO A 60 -13.45 -5.04 16.10
CA PRO A 60 -12.65 -4.02 16.77
C PRO A 60 -11.56 -3.40 15.88
N SER A 61 -11.40 -3.86 14.65
CA SER A 61 -10.30 -3.47 13.77
C SER A 61 -10.78 -2.66 12.56
N VAL A 62 -9.90 -1.78 12.08
CA VAL A 62 -10.02 -1.11 10.77
C VAL A 62 -8.71 -1.36 10.02
N TYR A 63 -8.81 -2.04 8.91
CA TYR A 63 -7.68 -2.29 8.02
C TYR A 63 -7.61 -1.22 6.93
N VAL A 64 -6.42 -0.70 6.71
CA VAL A 64 -6.15 0.39 5.77
C VAL A 64 -5.46 -0.16 4.53
N LYS A 65 -6.01 0.12 3.36
CA LYS A 65 -5.35 -0.12 2.09
C LYS A 65 -5.09 1.22 1.42
N ILE A 66 -3.83 1.48 1.07
CA ILE A 66 -3.45 2.67 0.30
C ILE A 66 -3.06 2.29 -1.12
N VAL A 67 -3.43 3.15 -2.06
CA VAL A 67 -3.09 3.00 -3.48
C VAL A 67 -2.52 4.31 -3.99
N ASP A 68 -1.34 4.25 -4.57
CA ASP A 68 -0.67 5.36 -5.21
C ASP A 68 -0.55 5.08 -6.71
N TYR A 69 -1.09 5.96 -7.53
CA TYR A 69 -1.15 5.81 -8.97
C TYR A 69 0.15 6.29 -9.64
N LYS A 70 0.74 5.45 -10.49
CA LYS A 70 1.99 5.75 -11.19
C LYS A 70 1.85 5.64 -12.70
N SER A 71 2.47 6.56 -13.42
CA SER A 71 2.52 6.54 -14.90
C SER A 71 3.58 5.58 -15.46
N GLY A 72 4.45 5.01 -14.61
CA GLY A 72 5.48 4.04 -14.98
C GLY A 72 5.37 2.78 -14.13
N ALA A 73 5.90 1.66 -14.64
CA ALA A 73 5.95 0.40 -13.90
C ALA A 73 6.75 0.60 -12.59
N LYS A 74 6.11 0.37 -11.47
CA LYS A 74 6.71 0.46 -10.15
C LYS A 74 6.20 -0.66 -9.27
N ASP A 75 7.11 -1.30 -8.54
CA ASP A 75 6.80 -2.28 -7.50
C ASP A 75 7.54 -1.90 -6.23
N ILE A 76 7.14 -2.43 -5.08
CA ILE A 76 7.90 -2.26 -3.85
C ILE A 76 9.18 -3.10 -3.94
N ASP A 77 10.32 -2.42 -3.83
CA ASP A 77 11.64 -3.02 -3.73
C ASP A 77 12.24 -2.71 -2.35
N PHE A 78 12.33 -3.73 -1.52
CA PHE A 78 12.86 -3.58 -0.17
C PHE A 78 14.34 -3.18 -0.14
N ALA A 79 15.12 -3.49 -1.19
CA ALA A 79 16.50 -3.01 -1.28
C ALA A 79 16.54 -1.50 -1.54
N GLN A 80 15.66 -1.00 -2.41
CA GLN A 80 15.51 0.45 -2.62
C GLN A 80 14.91 1.14 -1.38
N LEU A 81 13.95 0.51 -0.70
CA LEU A 81 13.41 1.02 0.55
C LEU A 81 14.50 1.13 1.62
N TYR A 82 15.36 0.12 1.73
CA TYR A 82 16.52 0.12 2.62
C TYR A 82 17.48 1.28 2.32
N GLN A 83 17.63 1.66 1.05
CA GLN A 83 18.43 2.81 0.62
C GLN A 83 17.69 4.16 0.74
N GLY A 84 16.44 4.18 1.18
CA GLY A 84 15.63 5.40 1.32
C GLY A 84 14.94 5.90 0.05
N LEU A 85 14.93 5.11 -1.02
CA LEU A 85 14.39 5.53 -2.31
C LEU A 85 12.87 5.28 -2.47
N GLN A 86 12.27 4.40 -1.66
CA GLN A 86 10.86 4.02 -1.77
C GLN A 86 10.10 4.13 -0.44
N VAL A 87 10.29 5.20 0.30
CA VAL A 87 9.69 5.40 1.63
C VAL A 87 8.24 5.92 1.60
N GLN A 88 7.77 6.37 0.44
CA GLN A 88 6.51 7.11 0.28
C GLN A 88 5.29 6.34 0.80
N LEU A 89 5.10 5.08 0.37
CA LEU A 89 3.92 4.29 0.77
C LEU A 89 3.89 4.00 2.27
N VAL A 90 5.06 3.76 2.88
CA VAL A 90 5.18 3.51 4.32
C VAL A 90 4.75 4.75 5.10
N LEU A 91 5.26 5.93 4.72
CA LEU A 91 4.86 7.20 5.36
C LEU A 91 3.38 7.52 5.17
N TYR A 92 2.84 7.21 4.00
CA TYR A 92 1.42 7.41 3.72
C TYR A 92 0.55 6.47 4.55
N MET A 93 0.98 5.22 4.75
CA MET A 93 0.30 4.28 5.64
C MET A 93 0.30 4.78 7.07
N ASP A 94 1.46 5.19 7.60
CA ASP A 94 1.61 5.69 8.96
C ASP A 94 0.74 6.93 9.19
N ALA A 95 0.79 7.91 8.28
CA ALA A 95 0.01 9.14 8.38
C ALA A 95 -1.50 8.89 8.28
N THR A 96 -1.90 7.98 7.39
CA THR A 96 -3.32 7.59 7.25
C THR A 96 -3.81 6.88 8.50
N ALA A 97 -3.03 5.93 9.02
CA ALA A 97 -3.39 5.19 10.23
C ALA A 97 -3.51 6.11 11.44
N GLU A 98 -2.62 7.10 11.59
CA GLU A 98 -2.70 8.09 12.65
C GLU A 98 -3.95 8.97 12.53
N GLY A 99 -4.21 9.53 11.35
CA GLY A 99 -5.39 10.36 11.12
C GLY A 99 -6.72 9.62 11.33
N LEU A 100 -6.74 8.31 11.11
CA LEU A 100 -7.92 7.49 11.35
C LEU A 100 -8.20 7.21 12.84
N LYS A 101 -7.22 7.37 13.74
CA LYS A 101 -7.43 7.19 15.20
C LYS A 101 -8.45 8.17 15.76
N GLU A 102 -8.49 9.40 15.24
CA GLU A 102 -9.51 10.38 15.65
C GLU A 102 -10.91 9.95 15.22
N ARG A 103 -11.04 9.37 14.03
CA ARG A 103 -12.33 8.90 13.49
C ARG A 103 -12.79 7.60 14.14
N TYR A 104 -11.83 6.76 14.55
CA TYR A 104 -12.08 5.43 15.13
C TYR A 104 -11.35 5.25 16.46
N PRO A 105 -11.66 6.05 17.52
CA PRO A 105 -10.85 6.09 18.73
C PRO A 105 -10.84 4.80 19.54
N GLN A 106 -11.80 3.91 19.30
CA GLN A 106 -11.93 2.62 20.01
C GLN A 106 -11.54 1.41 19.15
N LYS A 107 -11.06 1.65 17.92
CA LYS A 107 -10.69 0.56 17.03
C LYS A 107 -9.17 0.51 16.84
N LYS A 108 -8.66 -0.70 16.68
CA LYS A 108 -7.28 -0.92 16.25
C LYS A 108 -7.18 -0.57 14.76
N ILE A 109 -6.30 0.34 14.40
CA ILE A 109 -5.99 0.67 13.01
C ILE A 109 -4.78 -0.16 12.59
N SER A 110 -4.93 -1.01 11.58
CA SER A 110 -3.90 -1.93 11.11
C SER A 110 -3.68 -1.79 9.60
N PRO A 111 -2.45 -1.99 9.10
CA PRO A 111 -2.19 -2.01 7.67
C PRO A 111 -2.87 -3.23 7.03
N GLY A 112 -3.61 -3.02 5.96
CA GLY A 112 -4.19 -4.07 5.13
C GLY A 112 -3.36 -4.31 3.86
N ALA A 113 -2.97 -3.22 3.18
CA ALA A 113 -2.10 -3.30 2.00
C ALA A 113 -1.53 -1.93 1.61
N MET A 114 -0.37 -1.94 0.95
CA MET A 114 0.25 -0.78 0.32
C MET A 114 0.53 -1.09 -1.14
N PHE A 115 -0.06 -0.32 -2.06
CA PHE A 115 0.02 -0.60 -3.49
C PHE A 115 0.47 0.59 -4.31
N TYR A 116 1.30 0.29 -5.30
CA TYR A 116 1.40 1.05 -6.53
C TYR A 116 0.44 0.47 -7.56
N TYR A 117 -0.27 1.34 -8.27
CA TYR A 117 -1.10 0.96 -9.39
C TYR A 117 -0.62 1.65 -10.66
N HIS A 118 -0.20 0.86 -11.63
CA HIS A 118 0.28 1.37 -12.89
C HIS A 118 -0.88 1.73 -13.83
N ILE A 119 -1.00 3.01 -14.16
CA ILE A 119 -1.97 3.48 -15.15
C ILE A 119 -1.34 3.31 -16.52
N ASP A 120 -1.63 2.19 -17.18
CA ASP A 120 -1.14 1.92 -18.52
C ASP A 120 -2.27 1.39 -19.43
N ARG A 121 -1.95 1.32 -20.73
CA ARG A 121 -2.71 0.59 -21.72
C ARG A 121 -1.90 -0.63 -22.14
N PRO A 122 -2.02 -1.75 -21.43
CA PRO A 122 -1.27 -2.93 -21.80
C PRO A 122 -1.63 -3.35 -23.21
N LEU A 123 -0.62 -3.43 -24.08
CA LEU A 123 -0.75 -3.98 -25.42
C LEU A 123 -0.82 -5.52 -25.27
N LEU A 124 -2.02 -6.04 -25.15
CA LEU A 124 -2.21 -7.49 -25.24
C LEU A 124 -1.94 -7.88 -26.69
N LEU A 125 -0.89 -8.69 -26.89
CA LEU A 125 -0.56 -9.23 -28.19
C LEU A 125 -1.80 -9.96 -28.76
N ALA A 126 -2.21 -9.56 -29.95
CA ALA A 126 -3.28 -10.21 -30.68
C ALA A 126 -2.85 -11.64 -31.01
N GLY A 127 -3.47 -12.61 -30.38
CA GLY A 127 -3.32 -14.05 -30.63
C GLY A 127 -4.70 -14.69 -30.60
N ASP A 128 -4.80 -15.96 -30.94
CA ASP A 128 -6.04 -16.76 -30.91
C ASP A 128 -6.51 -17.07 -29.48
N ARG A 129 -6.63 -16.02 -28.65
CA ARG A 129 -7.13 -16.10 -27.27
C ARG A 129 -8.63 -15.85 -27.23
N THR A 130 -9.31 -16.61 -26.38
CA THR A 130 -10.72 -16.35 -26.04
C THR A 130 -10.86 -14.99 -25.33
N GLU A 131 -12.04 -14.41 -25.29
CA GLU A 131 -12.29 -13.15 -24.56
C GLU A 131 -11.98 -13.30 -23.07
N GLN A 132 -12.25 -14.47 -22.46
CA GLN A 132 -11.92 -14.76 -21.07
C GLN A 132 -10.41 -14.76 -20.82
N GLU A 133 -9.63 -15.39 -21.72
CA GLU A 133 -8.15 -15.40 -21.62
C GLU A 133 -7.55 -14.01 -21.80
N LYS A 134 -8.15 -13.17 -22.66
CA LYS A 134 -7.76 -11.75 -22.82
C LYS A 134 -8.05 -10.96 -21.55
N GLU A 135 -9.22 -11.15 -20.95
CA GLU A 135 -9.61 -10.48 -19.71
C GLU A 135 -8.68 -10.88 -18.55
N GLN A 136 -8.42 -12.17 -18.36
CA GLN A 136 -7.48 -12.65 -17.34
C GLN A 136 -6.07 -12.11 -17.55
N ALA A 137 -5.58 -12.08 -18.79
CA ALA A 137 -4.28 -11.52 -19.10
C ALA A 137 -4.24 -10.01 -18.82
N LEU A 138 -5.32 -9.29 -19.10
CA LEU A 138 -5.45 -7.86 -18.79
C LEU A 138 -5.43 -7.60 -17.29
N LEU A 139 -6.22 -8.34 -16.51
CA LEU A 139 -6.27 -8.18 -15.04
C LEU A 139 -4.90 -8.49 -14.43
N LYS A 140 -4.21 -9.53 -14.91
CA LYS A 140 -2.87 -9.89 -14.45
C LYS A 140 -1.83 -8.81 -14.76
N GLU A 141 -1.90 -8.19 -15.93
CA GLU A 141 -1.00 -7.10 -16.31
C GLU A 141 -1.25 -5.83 -15.48
N LEU A 142 -2.53 -5.57 -15.19
CA LEU A 142 -2.98 -4.46 -14.35
C LEU A 142 -3.10 -4.83 -12.86
N GLN A 143 -2.50 -5.94 -12.42
CA GLN A 143 -2.44 -6.34 -11.03
C GLN A 143 -1.77 -5.26 -10.18
N MET A 144 -2.31 -5.00 -8.98
CA MET A 144 -1.67 -4.12 -8.01
C MET A 144 -0.28 -4.64 -7.62
N LYS A 145 0.71 -3.77 -7.56
CA LYS A 145 2.07 -4.05 -7.16
C LYS A 145 2.32 -3.51 -5.77
N GLY A 146 2.98 -4.28 -4.91
CA GLY A 146 3.23 -3.85 -3.55
C GLY A 146 3.16 -4.98 -2.55
N VAL A 147 2.68 -4.70 -1.35
CA VAL A 147 2.59 -5.67 -0.26
C VAL A 147 1.21 -5.71 0.38
N VAL A 148 0.80 -6.89 0.82
CA VAL A 148 -0.43 -7.13 1.57
C VAL A 148 -0.11 -7.56 3.00
N ASN A 149 -1.08 -7.43 3.90
CA ASN A 149 -1.00 -8.05 5.21
C ASN A 149 -1.07 -9.59 5.07
N ALA A 150 -0.17 -10.30 5.75
CA ALA A 150 -0.06 -11.76 5.68
C ALA A 150 -1.17 -12.51 6.40
N ASP A 151 -2.02 -11.82 7.17
CA ASP A 151 -3.18 -12.42 7.81
C ASP A 151 -4.18 -12.93 6.75
N LEU A 152 -4.50 -14.21 6.81
CA LEU A 152 -5.42 -14.84 5.85
C LEU A 152 -6.80 -14.19 5.83
N HIS A 153 -7.25 -13.66 6.96
CA HIS A 153 -8.52 -12.92 7.05
C HIS A 153 -8.45 -11.62 6.24
N VAL A 154 -7.31 -10.92 6.28
CA VAL A 154 -7.09 -9.71 5.47
C VAL A 154 -6.94 -10.06 3.99
N ILE A 155 -6.28 -11.18 3.67
CA ILE A 155 -6.19 -11.69 2.29
C ILE A 155 -7.58 -11.99 1.74
N GLU A 156 -8.45 -12.67 2.52
CA GLU A 156 -9.84 -12.93 2.14
C GLU A 156 -10.62 -11.63 1.94
N ALA A 157 -10.40 -10.63 2.78
CA ALA A 157 -11.03 -9.30 2.61
C ALA A 157 -10.49 -8.53 1.39
N LEU A 158 -9.28 -8.81 0.93
CA LEU A 158 -8.72 -8.23 -0.29
C LEU A 158 -9.17 -8.96 -1.55
N HIS A 159 -9.39 -10.28 -1.47
CA HIS A 159 -9.84 -11.11 -2.58
C HIS A 159 -10.62 -12.33 -2.06
N HIS A 160 -11.94 -12.23 -2.13
CA HIS A 160 -12.87 -13.28 -1.68
C HIS A 160 -12.66 -14.60 -2.41
N GLY A 161 -12.63 -15.69 -1.66
CA GLY A 161 -12.54 -17.03 -2.20
C GLY A 161 -11.27 -17.27 -3.03
N LEU A 162 -10.16 -16.62 -2.67
CA LEU A 162 -8.92 -16.76 -3.42
C LEU A 162 -8.39 -18.19 -3.36
N GLU A 163 -8.34 -18.84 -4.51
CA GLU A 163 -7.66 -20.11 -4.74
C GLU A 163 -6.51 -19.91 -5.73
N GLY A 164 -5.32 -20.44 -5.39
CA GLY A 164 -4.13 -20.25 -6.21
C GLY A 164 -3.63 -18.80 -6.17
N ARG A 165 -3.19 -18.27 -7.30
CA ARG A 165 -2.62 -16.91 -7.41
C ARG A 165 -3.68 -15.90 -7.81
N SER A 166 -3.76 -14.81 -7.09
CA SER A 166 -4.65 -13.70 -7.42
C SER A 166 -4.23 -13.01 -8.73
N ASP A 167 -5.22 -12.52 -9.45
CA ASP A 167 -5.07 -11.66 -10.64
C ASP A 167 -5.16 -10.17 -10.30
N VAL A 168 -5.52 -9.81 -9.06
CA VAL A 168 -5.71 -8.41 -8.66
C VAL A 168 -4.74 -7.95 -7.57
N ILE A 169 -4.24 -8.85 -6.71
CA ILE A 169 -3.29 -8.53 -5.64
C ILE A 169 -2.04 -9.45 -5.73
N PRO A 170 -0.87 -9.04 -5.21
CA PRO A 170 0.36 -9.83 -5.28
C PRO A 170 0.40 -10.95 -4.22
N ALA A 171 -0.67 -11.73 -4.12
CA ALA A 171 -0.79 -12.83 -3.17
C ALA A 171 -1.39 -14.09 -3.81
N GLY A 172 -1.21 -15.22 -3.14
CA GLY A 172 -1.79 -16.49 -3.52
C GLY A 172 -1.99 -17.41 -2.33
N ILE A 173 -2.95 -18.32 -2.44
CA ILE A 173 -3.27 -19.34 -1.43
C ILE A 173 -2.92 -20.71 -1.97
N ASN A 174 -2.20 -21.50 -1.19
CA ASN A 174 -1.87 -22.88 -1.51
C ASN A 174 -3.09 -23.78 -1.35
N LYS A 175 -3.01 -25.01 -1.90
CA LYS A 175 -4.09 -26.00 -1.79
C LYS A 175 -4.42 -26.41 -0.35
N ASP A 176 -3.48 -26.25 0.58
CA ASP A 176 -3.67 -26.50 2.02
C ASP A 176 -4.25 -25.32 2.79
N GLY A 177 -4.63 -24.22 2.10
CA GLY A 177 -5.16 -23.01 2.67
C GLY A 177 -4.12 -22.04 3.24
N SER A 178 -2.83 -22.36 3.17
CA SER A 178 -1.76 -21.47 3.64
C SER A 178 -1.43 -20.39 2.62
N LEU A 179 -0.90 -19.25 3.10
CA LEU A 179 -0.38 -18.20 2.22
C LEU A 179 0.82 -18.71 1.42
N SER A 180 0.80 -18.49 0.12
CA SER A 180 1.91 -18.89 -0.77
C SER A 180 3.19 -18.11 -0.44
N LYS A 181 4.33 -18.79 -0.42
CA LYS A 181 5.66 -18.19 -0.22
C LYS A 181 6.04 -17.18 -1.32
N THR A 182 5.36 -17.20 -2.45
CA THR A 182 5.56 -16.23 -3.54
C THR A 182 4.69 -14.98 -3.40
N SER A 183 3.89 -14.88 -2.34
CA SER A 183 3.12 -13.69 -2.03
C SER A 183 4.03 -12.57 -1.54
N SER A 184 3.77 -11.35 -2.00
CA SER A 184 4.39 -10.14 -1.46
C SER A 184 3.58 -9.72 -0.23
N ALA A 185 3.92 -10.26 0.93
CA ALA A 185 3.15 -10.08 2.15
C ALA A 185 4.07 -9.81 3.34
N LEU A 186 3.58 -9.00 4.27
CA LEU A 186 4.22 -8.70 5.55
C LEU A 186 3.24 -9.02 6.69
N SER A 187 3.74 -9.61 7.76
CA SER A 187 3.02 -9.67 9.02
C SER A 187 2.84 -8.26 9.64
N GLU A 188 1.97 -8.12 10.62
CA GLU A 188 1.77 -6.83 11.30
C GLU A 188 3.06 -6.34 11.97
N ASP A 189 3.85 -7.26 12.56
CA ASP A 189 5.14 -6.94 13.15
C ASP A 189 6.17 -6.48 12.12
N GLU A 190 6.17 -7.08 10.93
CA GLU A 190 7.04 -6.66 9.82
C GLU A 190 6.64 -5.30 9.27
N PHE A 191 5.34 -4.98 9.17
CA PHE A 191 4.88 -3.63 8.85
C PHE A 191 5.39 -2.61 9.87
N ALA A 192 5.29 -2.92 11.17
CA ALA A 192 5.79 -2.06 12.25
C ALA A 192 7.32 -1.88 12.19
N LEU A 193 8.05 -2.95 11.86
CA LEU A 193 9.50 -2.89 11.68
C LEU A 193 9.89 -1.99 10.50
N VAL A 194 9.23 -2.15 9.35
CA VAL A 194 9.46 -1.32 8.15
C VAL A 194 9.15 0.15 8.44
N SER A 195 8.03 0.45 9.11
CA SER A 195 7.67 1.81 9.55
C SER A 195 8.75 2.41 10.44
N SER A 196 9.17 1.68 11.47
CA SER A 196 10.22 2.13 12.42
C SER A 196 11.55 2.41 11.71
N TYR A 197 11.93 1.54 10.77
CA TYR A 197 13.14 1.70 9.96
C TYR A 197 13.07 2.96 9.09
N VAL A 198 11.96 3.16 8.38
CA VAL A 198 11.77 4.34 7.51
C VAL A 198 11.83 5.62 8.34
N ARG A 199 11.19 5.66 9.52
CA ARG A 199 11.25 6.81 10.43
C ARG A 199 12.67 7.13 10.86
N MET A 200 13.44 6.11 11.27
CA MET A 200 14.86 6.26 11.64
C MET A 200 15.69 6.80 10.48
N LEU A 201 15.49 6.26 9.29
CA LEU A 201 16.21 6.66 8.08
C LEU A 201 15.96 8.13 7.72
N ILE A 202 14.69 8.55 7.73
CA ILE A 202 14.29 9.93 7.45
C ILE A 202 14.87 10.89 8.49
N GLN A 203 14.82 10.53 9.78
CA GLN A 203 15.40 11.36 10.84
C GLN A 203 16.92 11.50 10.67
N LYS A 204 17.62 10.41 10.34
CA LYS A 204 19.06 10.43 10.05
C LYS A 204 19.38 11.34 8.87
N THR A 205 18.65 11.17 7.75
CA THR A 205 18.84 12.00 6.55
C THR A 205 18.55 13.47 6.83
N GLY A 206 17.47 13.77 7.58
CA GLY A 206 17.15 15.12 7.99
C GLY A 206 18.26 15.78 8.81
N LYS A 207 18.89 15.04 9.73
CA LYS A 207 20.07 15.52 10.50
C LYS A 207 21.25 15.81 9.57
N GLN A 208 21.54 14.92 8.64
CA GLN A 208 22.63 15.13 7.66
C GLN A 208 22.42 16.40 6.84
N ILE A 209 21.18 16.67 6.42
CA ILE A 209 20.84 17.90 5.69
C ILE A 209 21.10 19.14 6.56
N VAL A 210 20.67 19.13 7.83
CA VAL A 210 20.91 20.25 8.77
C VAL A 210 22.39 20.46 9.02
N ASP A 211 23.17 19.38 9.12
CA ASP A 211 24.62 19.40 9.30
C ASP A 211 25.41 19.81 8.01
N GLY A 212 24.70 20.02 6.89
CA GLY A 212 25.32 20.35 5.59
C GLY A 212 26.04 19.16 4.93
N ARG A 213 25.73 17.94 5.34
CA ARG A 213 26.27 16.70 4.75
C ARG A 213 25.32 16.23 3.65
N ILE A 214 25.75 16.38 2.40
CA ILE A 214 24.98 16.04 1.18
C ILE A 214 25.70 15.02 0.30
N ASP A 215 26.47 14.13 0.90
CA ASP A 215 27.27 13.11 0.19
C ASP A 215 26.37 11.90 -0.19
#